data_76cdbe0b053144a46f0c18e3d5394ccc
#
_entry.id   76cdbe0b053144a46f0c18e3d5394ccc
#
_cell.length_a   1.000
_cell.length_b   1.000
_cell.length_c   1.000
_cell.angle_alpha   90.00
_cell.angle_beta   90.00
_cell.angle_gamma   90.00
#
_symmetry.space_group_name_H-M   'P 1'
#
loop_
_entity.id
_entity.type
_entity.pdbx_description
1 polymer ?
#
loop_
_entity_poly.entity_id
_entity_poly.type
_entity_poly.pdbx_seq_one_letter_code
_entity_poly.pdbx_strand_id
1 'polypeptide(L)'
;MASQTSAFESLRTRASGILSVAALVTSFSAGLGLVNADPTRGRLLPDWAPWTLLGLLLTLGGCAFLILLPTRQWLHGPSARIIMEMWADGATNTNAKVELTGAMVDAQLRNSKELGRRSRTYRLAVLLLLAQVLTLVAAIFQSSTA
;
A
#
# COMPACT_ATOMS: atom_id res chain seq x y z
N MET A 1 9.85 18.40 -7.77
CA MET A 1 9.55 17.05 -8.32
C MET A 1 10.34 15.93 -7.61
N ALA A 2 11.62 16.09 -7.29
CA ALA A 2 12.40 15.11 -6.54
C ALA A 2 11.74 14.67 -5.22
N SER A 3 11.12 15.58 -4.48
CA SER A 3 10.43 15.26 -3.21
C SER A 3 9.22 14.33 -3.34
N GLN A 4 8.49 14.40 -4.46
CA GLN A 4 7.33 13.52 -4.68
C GLN A 4 7.76 12.11 -5.08
N THR A 5 8.83 11.98 -5.86
CA THR A 5 9.40 10.69 -6.24
C THR A 5 9.93 9.97 -5.01
N SER A 6 10.66 10.69 -4.13
CA SER A 6 11.18 10.11 -2.88
C SER A 6 10.07 9.71 -1.92
N ALA A 7 8.97 10.48 -1.84
CA ALA A 7 7.80 10.11 -1.04
C ALA A 7 7.13 8.82 -1.56
N PHE A 8 7.04 8.66 -2.89
CA PHE A 8 6.49 7.46 -3.50
C PHE A 8 7.37 6.22 -3.25
N GLU A 9 8.68 6.34 -3.40
CA GLU A 9 9.61 5.26 -3.09
C GLU A 9 9.58 4.88 -1.61
N SER A 10 9.49 5.87 -0.72
CA SER A 10 9.32 5.64 0.72
C SER A 10 8.04 4.84 1.02
N LEU A 11 6.90 5.17 0.37
CA LEU A 11 5.66 4.41 0.52
C LEU A 11 5.80 2.97 0.01
N ARG A 12 6.47 2.78 -1.11
CA ARG A 12 6.72 1.44 -1.69
C ARG A 12 7.59 0.60 -0.77
N THR A 13 8.66 1.16 -0.24
CA THR A 13 9.54 0.48 0.72
C THR A 13 8.79 0.11 2.01
N ARG A 14 7.98 1.02 2.53
CA ARG A 14 7.14 0.74 3.71
C ARG A 14 6.08 -0.33 3.43
N ALA A 15 5.48 -0.34 2.24
CA ALA A 15 4.51 -1.35 1.85
C ALA A 15 5.15 -2.75 1.73
N SER A 16 6.38 -2.84 1.21
CA SER A 16 7.12 -4.11 1.19
C SER A 16 7.46 -4.60 2.60
N GLY A 17 7.77 -3.69 3.52
CA GLY A 17 7.96 -4.02 4.94
C GLY A 17 6.70 -4.61 5.59
N ILE A 18 5.53 -4.03 5.33
CA ILE A 18 4.25 -4.59 5.81
C ILE A 18 4.02 -6.00 5.26
N LEU A 19 4.29 -6.23 3.97
CA LEU A 19 4.16 -7.56 3.36
C LEU A 19 5.07 -8.59 4.03
N SER A 20 6.30 -8.22 4.36
CA SER A 20 7.23 -9.11 5.06
C SER A 20 6.71 -9.49 6.44
N VAL A 21 6.22 -8.52 7.22
CA VAL A 21 5.62 -8.78 8.53
C VAL A 21 4.35 -9.61 8.41
N ALA A 22 3.49 -9.31 7.43
CA ALA A 22 2.28 -10.09 7.17
C ALA A 22 2.61 -11.54 6.80
N ALA A 23 3.64 -11.78 6.00
CA ALA A 23 4.11 -13.11 5.65
C ALA A 23 4.58 -13.90 6.89
N LEU A 24 5.32 -13.25 7.81
CA LEU A 24 5.73 -13.86 9.07
C LEU A 24 4.52 -14.23 9.94
N VAL A 25 3.58 -13.32 10.13
CA VAL A 25 2.34 -13.59 10.90
C VAL A 25 1.55 -14.72 10.26
N THR A 26 1.46 -14.75 8.94
CA THR A 26 0.75 -15.81 8.20
C THR A 26 1.45 -17.16 8.36
N SER A 27 2.78 -17.20 8.24
CA SER A 27 3.55 -18.43 8.42
C SER A 27 3.39 -18.99 9.83
N PHE A 28 3.40 -18.11 10.84
CA PHE A 28 3.16 -18.49 12.22
C PHE A 28 1.73 -19.01 12.43
N SER A 29 0.72 -18.32 11.86
CA SER A 29 -0.69 -18.74 11.93
C SER A 29 -0.92 -20.08 11.22
N ALA A 30 -0.26 -20.31 10.09
CA ALA A 30 -0.31 -21.58 9.37
C ALA A 30 0.35 -22.72 10.18
N GLY A 31 1.47 -22.45 10.84
CA GLY A 31 2.13 -23.39 11.74
C GLY A 31 1.21 -23.81 12.90
N LEU A 32 0.55 -22.85 13.54
CA LEU A 32 -0.45 -23.13 14.58
C LEU A 32 -1.65 -23.91 14.02
N GLY A 33 -2.11 -23.59 12.82
CA GLY A 33 -3.19 -24.31 12.15
C GLY A 33 -2.84 -25.77 11.86
N LEU A 34 -1.61 -26.05 11.44
CA LEU A 34 -1.12 -27.41 11.22
C LEU A 34 -1.06 -28.21 12.54
N VAL A 35 -0.61 -27.58 13.62
CA VAL A 35 -0.61 -28.20 14.96
C VAL A 35 -2.04 -28.45 15.45
N ASN A 36 -2.96 -27.55 15.14
CA ASN A 36 -4.38 -27.67 15.49
C ASN A 36 -5.10 -28.82 14.72
N ALA A 37 -4.56 -29.23 13.58
CA ALA A 37 -5.08 -30.32 12.77
C ALA A 37 -4.71 -31.71 13.32
N ASP A 38 -3.82 -31.80 14.30
CA ASP A 38 -3.45 -33.06 14.94
C ASP A 38 -4.51 -33.47 15.96
N PRO A 39 -5.31 -34.55 15.71
CA PRO A 39 -6.40 -34.94 16.55
C PRO A 39 -5.96 -35.42 17.95
N THR A 40 -4.66 -35.73 18.14
CA THR A 40 -4.10 -36.21 19.40
C THR A 40 -3.77 -35.08 20.37
N ARG A 41 -3.64 -33.85 19.91
CA ARG A 41 -3.19 -32.70 20.71
C ARG A 41 -4.30 -31.74 21.13
N GLY A 42 -5.52 -31.98 20.65
CA GLY A 42 -6.65 -31.08 20.89
C GLY A 42 -6.59 -29.82 20.01
N ARG A 43 -7.67 -29.02 19.98
CA ARG A 43 -7.76 -27.81 19.19
C ARG A 43 -7.09 -26.65 19.92
N LEU A 44 -6.03 -26.11 19.33
CA LEU A 44 -5.31 -24.94 19.86
C LEU A 44 -5.95 -23.61 19.47
N LEU A 45 -6.82 -23.61 18.46
CA LEU A 45 -7.47 -22.40 17.98
C LEU A 45 -8.98 -22.64 17.84
N PRO A 46 -9.83 -21.66 18.20
CA PRO A 46 -11.27 -21.73 17.96
C PRO A 46 -11.57 -21.76 16.45
N ASP A 47 -12.68 -22.39 16.07
CA ASP A 47 -13.06 -22.65 14.66
C ASP A 47 -13.22 -21.39 13.80
N TRP A 48 -13.52 -20.26 14.40
CA TRP A 48 -13.65 -18.97 13.70
C TRP A 48 -12.31 -18.30 13.34
N ALA A 49 -11.25 -18.61 14.10
CA ALA A 49 -9.97 -17.90 13.98
C ALA A 49 -9.28 -18.08 12.62
N PRO A 50 -9.18 -19.32 12.04
CA PRO A 50 -8.56 -19.50 10.73
C PRO A 50 -9.24 -18.70 9.61
N TRP A 51 -10.58 -18.66 9.60
CA TRP A 51 -11.34 -17.94 8.59
C TRP A 51 -11.17 -16.42 8.70
N THR A 52 -11.17 -15.91 9.92
CA THR A 52 -10.95 -14.47 10.19
C THR A 52 -9.54 -14.07 9.79
N LEU A 53 -8.52 -14.85 10.15
CA LEU A 53 -7.13 -14.59 9.78
C LEU A 53 -6.94 -14.65 8.26
N LEU A 54 -7.56 -15.60 7.57
CA LEU A 54 -7.52 -15.68 6.11
C LEU A 54 -8.17 -14.45 5.45
N GLY A 55 -9.32 -14.03 5.93
CA GLY A 55 -9.99 -12.82 5.42
C GLY A 55 -9.15 -11.55 5.59
N LEU A 56 -8.53 -11.38 6.78
CA LEU A 56 -7.62 -10.27 7.05
C LEU A 56 -6.39 -10.32 6.15
N LEU A 57 -5.80 -11.50 5.93
CA LEU A 57 -4.66 -11.69 5.06
C LEU A 57 -4.98 -11.31 3.60
N LEU A 58 -6.10 -11.80 3.07
CA LEU A 58 -6.50 -11.48 1.68
C LEU A 58 -6.76 -9.98 1.50
N THR A 59 -7.40 -9.34 2.49
CA THR A 59 -7.66 -7.89 2.45
C THR A 59 -6.36 -7.09 2.53
N LEU A 60 -5.43 -7.50 3.38
CA LEU A 60 -4.12 -6.88 3.51
C LEU A 60 -3.29 -7.05 2.25
N GLY A 61 -3.30 -8.24 1.65
CA GLY A 61 -2.65 -8.52 0.37
C GLY A 61 -3.23 -7.65 -0.76
N GLY A 62 -4.54 -7.48 -0.80
CA GLY A 62 -5.23 -6.57 -1.72
C GLY A 62 -4.79 -5.11 -1.55
N CYS A 63 -4.70 -4.61 -0.32
CA CYS A 63 -4.19 -3.27 -0.02
C CYS A 63 -2.74 -3.09 -0.51
N ALA A 64 -1.87 -4.07 -0.23
CA ALA A 64 -0.48 -4.04 -0.65
C ALA A 64 -0.36 -4.06 -2.19
N PHE A 65 -1.15 -4.90 -2.85
CA PHE A 65 -1.22 -4.94 -4.31
C PHE A 65 -1.62 -3.59 -4.89
N LEU A 66 -2.65 -2.92 -4.35
CA LEU A 66 -3.08 -1.59 -4.78
C LEU A 66 -1.99 -0.52 -4.61
N ILE A 67 -1.17 -0.61 -3.56
CA ILE A 67 -0.04 0.31 -3.32
C ILE A 67 1.08 0.06 -4.32
N LEU A 68 1.36 -1.22 -4.62
CA LEU A 68 2.46 -1.62 -5.51
C LEU A 68 2.12 -1.48 -7.00
N LEU A 69 0.83 -1.40 -7.36
CA LEU A 69 0.42 -1.23 -8.75
C LEU A 69 1.11 0.00 -9.37
N PRO A 70 1.78 -0.14 -10.52
CA PRO A 70 2.40 0.98 -11.18
C PRO A 70 1.35 1.99 -11.63
N THR A 71 1.54 3.26 -11.28
CA THR A 71 0.69 4.34 -11.76
C THR A 71 1.03 4.61 -13.23
N ARG A 72 0.14 4.25 -14.14
CA ARG A 72 0.28 4.53 -15.58
C ARG A 72 0.27 6.03 -15.91
N GLN A 73 -0.15 6.89 -14.99
CA GLN A 73 -0.40 8.32 -15.21
C GLN A 73 0.46 9.22 -14.31
N TRP A 74 1.71 8.83 -14.05
CA TRP A 74 2.63 9.74 -13.36
C TRP A 74 3.03 10.85 -14.33
N LEU A 75 2.49 12.05 -14.11
CA LEU A 75 2.76 13.21 -14.92
C LEU A 75 4.14 13.80 -14.51
N HIS A 76 5.13 13.62 -15.36
CA HIS A 76 6.49 14.13 -15.16
C HIS A 76 6.64 15.63 -15.48
N GLY A 77 5.55 16.35 -15.69
CA GLY A 77 5.57 17.72 -16.18
C GLY A 77 5.70 17.80 -17.70
N PRO A 78 5.71 19.01 -18.27
CA PRO A 78 5.80 19.19 -19.70
C PRO A 78 7.11 18.63 -20.26
N SER A 79 7.01 17.83 -21.31
CA SER A 79 8.16 17.26 -21.99
C SER A 79 8.95 18.35 -22.70
N ALA A 80 10.27 18.16 -22.88
CA ALA A 80 11.11 19.07 -23.65
C ALA A 80 10.55 19.34 -25.06
N ARG A 81 9.83 18.36 -25.63
CA ARG A 81 9.16 18.49 -26.91
C ARG A 81 8.07 19.57 -26.89
N ILE A 82 7.22 19.59 -25.87
CA ILE A 82 6.17 20.62 -25.72
C ILE A 82 6.81 22.01 -25.63
N ILE A 83 7.91 22.13 -24.90
CA ILE A 83 8.67 23.40 -24.79
C ILE A 83 9.20 23.84 -26.15
N MET A 84 9.73 22.91 -26.94
CA MET A 84 10.25 23.22 -28.28
C MET A 84 9.13 23.59 -29.26
N GLU A 85 7.99 22.91 -29.23
CA GLU A 85 6.81 23.22 -30.04
C GLU A 85 6.29 24.64 -29.71
N MET A 86 6.17 24.99 -28.43
CA MET A 86 5.77 26.34 -28.00
C MET A 86 6.71 27.42 -28.49
N TRP A 87 8.01 27.15 -28.53
CA TRP A 87 9.02 28.11 -29.07
C TRP A 87 8.94 28.24 -30.59
N ALA A 88 8.68 27.13 -31.30
CA ALA A 88 8.50 27.13 -32.74
C ALA A 88 7.24 27.91 -33.16
N ASP A 89 6.17 27.87 -32.34
CA ASP A 89 4.93 28.62 -32.56
C ASP A 89 5.02 30.10 -32.17
N GLY A 90 6.23 30.62 -31.84
CA GLY A 90 6.46 32.01 -31.55
C GLY A 90 5.94 32.49 -30.19
N ALA A 91 5.74 31.61 -29.24
CA ALA A 91 5.30 31.97 -27.90
C ALA A 91 6.30 32.93 -27.23
N THR A 92 5.81 34.06 -26.71
CA THR A 92 6.62 34.97 -25.92
C THR A 92 7.12 34.27 -24.66
N ASN A 93 8.34 34.53 -24.23
CA ASN A 93 8.97 33.91 -23.04
C ASN A 93 8.08 33.99 -21.80
N THR A 94 7.28 35.04 -21.64
CA THR A 94 6.33 35.20 -20.53
C THR A 94 5.14 34.24 -20.65
N ASN A 95 4.54 34.11 -21.84
CA ASN A 95 3.40 33.22 -22.06
C ASN A 95 3.82 31.76 -21.93
N ALA A 96 4.98 31.39 -22.47
CA ALA A 96 5.54 30.03 -22.29
C ALA A 96 5.79 29.69 -20.82
N LYS A 97 6.29 30.63 -20.01
CA LYS A 97 6.51 30.44 -18.57
C LYS A 97 5.17 30.25 -17.81
N VAL A 98 4.14 31.02 -18.11
CA VAL A 98 2.83 30.92 -17.46
C VAL A 98 2.20 29.57 -17.78
N GLU A 99 2.21 29.13 -19.03
CA GLU A 99 1.62 27.86 -19.45
C GLU A 99 2.37 26.66 -18.86
N LEU A 100 3.70 26.69 -18.87
CA LEU A 100 4.56 25.69 -18.24
C LEU A 100 4.30 25.60 -16.73
N THR A 101 4.19 26.76 -16.06
CA THR A 101 3.91 26.80 -14.62
C THR A 101 2.52 26.21 -14.33
N GLY A 102 1.50 26.54 -15.12
CA GLY A 102 0.17 25.97 -15.02
C GLY A 102 0.17 24.44 -15.18
N ALA A 103 0.82 23.93 -16.22
CA ALA A 103 0.96 22.49 -16.45
C ALA A 103 1.70 21.78 -15.30
N MET A 104 2.73 22.42 -14.71
CA MET A 104 3.44 21.88 -13.55
C MET A 104 2.54 21.83 -12.30
N VAL A 105 1.77 22.88 -12.04
CA VAL A 105 0.82 22.93 -10.92
C VAL A 105 -0.24 21.86 -11.06
N ASP A 106 -0.83 21.69 -12.24
CA ASP A 106 -1.83 20.66 -12.51
C ASP A 106 -1.27 19.25 -12.34
N ALA A 107 -0.05 19.00 -12.83
CA ALA A 107 0.64 17.74 -12.63
C ALA A 107 0.87 17.46 -11.11
N GLN A 108 1.29 18.49 -10.38
CA GLN A 108 1.51 18.37 -8.93
C GLN A 108 0.22 18.08 -8.16
N LEU A 109 -0.89 18.75 -8.51
CA LEU A 109 -2.19 18.52 -7.88
C LEU A 109 -2.70 17.09 -8.13
N ARG A 110 -2.59 16.59 -9.35
CA ARG A 110 -2.98 15.20 -9.69
C ARG A 110 -2.10 14.18 -8.96
N ASN A 111 -0.80 14.38 -8.96
CA ASN A 111 0.14 13.49 -8.28
C ASN A 111 -0.07 13.49 -6.75
N SER A 112 -0.36 14.65 -6.15
CA SER A 112 -0.64 14.74 -4.71
C SER A 112 -1.93 14.04 -4.30
N LYS A 113 -2.97 14.09 -5.15
CA LYS A 113 -4.23 13.37 -4.92
C LYS A 113 -4.02 11.85 -4.96
N GLU A 114 -3.25 11.36 -5.93
CA GLU A 114 -2.91 9.94 -6.04
C GLU A 114 -2.06 9.46 -4.85
N LEU A 115 -1.08 10.28 -4.44
CA LEU A 115 -0.25 10.01 -3.27
C LEU A 115 -1.10 9.95 -1.98
N GLY A 116 -2.07 10.88 -1.85
CA GLY A 116 -3.01 10.89 -0.72
C GLY A 116 -3.87 9.63 -0.66
N ARG A 117 -4.35 9.12 -1.81
CA ARG A 117 -5.10 7.87 -1.90
C ARG A 117 -4.26 6.68 -1.43
N ARG A 118 -3.03 6.56 -1.93
CA ARG A 118 -2.12 5.47 -1.54
C ARG A 118 -1.71 5.53 -0.08
N SER A 119 -1.52 6.73 0.47
CA SER A 119 -1.25 6.92 1.88
C SER A 119 -2.41 6.45 2.77
N ARG A 120 -3.67 6.66 2.34
CA ARG A 120 -4.84 6.12 3.05
C ARG A 120 -4.87 4.59 2.99
N THR A 121 -4.64 4.00 1.82
CA THR A 121 -4.56 2.54 1.67
C THR A 121 -3.44 1.95 2.53
N TYR A 122 -2.29 2.62 2.63
CA TYR A 122 -1.20 2.22 3.52
C TYR A 122 -1.64 2.23 5.00
N ARG A 123 -2.30 3.30 5.46
CA ARG A 123 -2.82 3.37 6.83
C ARG A 123 -3.81 2.25 7.12
N LEU A 124 -4.70 1.94 6.18
CA LEU A 124 -5.62 0.82 6.28
C LEU A 124 -4.86 -0.52 6.40
N ALA A 125 -3.83 -0.74 5.58
CA ALA A 125 -3.00 -1.94 5.66
C ALA A 125 -2.32 -2.10 7.03
N VAL A 126 -1.83 -1.00 7.63
CA VAL A 126 -1.25 -1.03 9.00
C VAL A 126 -2.30 -1.41 10.04
N LEU A 127 -3.51 -0.85 9.95
CA LEU A 127 -4.60 -1.20 10.86
C LEU A 127 -5.04 -2.66 10.72
N LEU A 128 -5.10 -3.18 9.49
CA LEU A 128 -5.41 -4.58 9.23
C LEU A 128 -4.33 -5.52 9.79
N LEU A 129 -3.07 -5.15 9.66
CA LEU A 129 -1.98 -5.91 10.25
C LEU A 129 -2.10 -5.97 11.78
N LEU A 130 -2.38 -4.83 12.41
CA LEU A 130 -2.61 -4.77 13.86
C LEU A 130 -3.80 -5.65 14.27
N ALA A 131 -4.92 -5.56 13.53
CA ALA A 131 -6.09 -6.40 13.75
C ALA A 131 -5.77 -7.89 13.62
N GLN A 132 -4.94 -8.27 12.65
CA GLN A 132 -4.49 -9.65 12.45
C GLN A 132 -3.70 -10.16 13.67
N VAL A 133 -2.76 -9.37 14.17
CA VAL A 133 -1.98 -9.73 15.37
C VAL A 133 -2.88 -9.84 16.60
N LEU A 134 -3.78 -8.88 16.81
CA LEU A 134 -4.71 -8.91 17.94
C LEU A 134 -5.67 -10.11 17.87
N THR A 135 -6.16 -10.46 16.68
CA THR A 135 -7.01 -11.64 16.47
C THR A 135 -6.27 -12.92 16.82
N LEU A 136 -5.00 -13.03 16.42
CA LEU A 136 -4.17 -14.18 16.74
C LEU A 136 -3.94 -14.31 18.25
N VAL A 137 -3.58 -13.22 18.91
CA VAL A 137 -3.38 -13.18 20.36
C VAL A 137 -4.65 -13.55 21.10
N ALA A 138 -5.81 -12.99 20.71
CA ALA A 138 -7.10 -13.29 21.29
C ALA A 138 -7.49 -14.77 21.12
N ALA A 139 -7.24 -15.33 19.93
CA ALA A 139 -7.52 -16.73 19.66
C ALA A 139 -6.67 -17.67 20.54
N ILE A 140 -5.40 -17.38 20.73
CA ILE A 140 -4.50 -18.15 21.61
C ILE A 140 -4.96 -18.02 23.08
N PHE A 141 -5.30 -16.81 23.52
CA PHE A 141 -5.74 -16.58 24.88
C PHE A 141 -7.05 -17.33 25.19
N GLN A 142 -8.00 -17.30 24.27
CA GLN A 142 -9.28 -18.01 24.42
C GLN A 142 -9.07 -19.53 24.50
N SER A 143 -8.12 -20.08 23.74
CA SER A 143 -7.82 -21.51 23.78
C SER A 143 -7.11 -21.95 25.07
N SER A 144 -6.40 -21.03 25.75
CA SER A 144 -5.71 -21.34 27.02
C SER A 144 -6.66 -21.30 28.23
N THR A 145 -7.86 -20.73 28.07
CA THR A 145 -8.86 -20.61 29.14
C THR A 145 -10.02 -21.62 29.02
N ALA A 146 -10.08 -22.36 27.93
CA ALA A 146 -11.06 -23.40 27.67
C ALA A 146 -10.51 -24.80 27.98
#